data_37300d1ba4a51dfa157884da481f7abc
#
_entry.id   37300d1ba4a51dfa157884da481f7abc
#
_cell.length_a   1.000
_cell.length_b   1.000
_cell.length_c   1.000
_cell.angle_alpha   90.00
_cell.angle_beta   90.00
_cell.angle_gamma   90.00
#
_symmetry.space_group_name_H-M   'P 1'
#
loop_
_entity.id
_entity.type
_entity.pdbx_description
1 polymer ?
#
loop_
_entity_poly.entity_id
_entity_poly.type
_entity_poly.pdbx_seq_one_letter_code
_entity_poly.pdbx_strand_id
1 'polypeptide(L)'
;MPAPSLPYFDQVLQRLEAGDPQLERCFGQHVHWGYWPDPTVSAAIARQGFPEAAEALTRRLLEQAQIQAGQSILDVGCGFGGTIASLNRHGDGLALTGLNLDARQIERARQFVQPRPGNTVEWLVADACALPLAAASQDVVLAVECIFHFPSRDAFLQEVQRVLRPGGRLVLSDFVPAAPLALVLRALQKLRGAPFSSATYGPVDCRWDRRRYAKEAARHGLQLRSDTDITPHTLPTYGVVRELFEAMGAPQAVRDTERIEQLSRWGWLHYRILSFSKPIAPTGQ
;
A
#
# COMPACT_ATOMS: atom_id res chain seq x y z
N MET A 1 -6.97 10.79 17.24
CA MET A 1 -7.36 9.48 17.81
C MET A 1 -6.11 8.61 17.89
N PRO A 2 -5.98 7.68 18.85
CA PRO A 2 -4.84 6.77 18.85
C PRO A 2 -4.86 5.95 17.54
N ALA A 3 -3.68 5.65 17.00
CA ALA A 3 -3.56 4.79 15.82
C ALA A 3 -4.25 3.44 16.07
N PRO A 4 -5.00 2.88 15.09
CA PRO A 4 -5.52 1.54 15.23
C PRO A 4 -4.35 0.57 15.46
N SER A 5 -4.49 -0.31 16.45
CA SER A 5 -3.50 -1.36 16.67
C SER A 5 -3.47 -2.29 15.46
N LEU A 6 -2.30 -2.44 14.86
CA LEU A 6 -2.02 -3.42 13.82
C LEU A 6 -1.06 -4.46 14.43
N PRO A 7 -1.58 -5.55 15.01
CA PRO A 7 -0.79 -6.46 15.86
C PRO A 7 0.46 -7.03 15.19
N TYR A 8 0.40 -7.28 13.88
CA TYR A 8 1.57 -7.75 13.13
C TYR A 8 2.69 -6.72 13.05
N PHE A 9 2.37 -5.41 12.96
CA PHE A 9 3.38 -4.36 12.98
C PHE A 9 4.06 -4.22 14.34
N ASP A 10 3.32 -4.39 15.44
CA ASP A 10 3.92 -4.37 16.78
C ASP A 10 4.96 -5.48 16.92
N GLN A 11 4.64 -6.70 16.44
CA GLN A 11 5.58 -7.82 16.44
C GLN A 11 6.77 -7.59 15.51
N VAL A 12 6.54 -7.05 14.31
CA VAL A 12 7.60 -6.72 13.34
C VAL A 12 8.57 -5.69 13.94
N LEU A 13 8.06 -4.59 14.48
CA LEU A 13 8.88 -3.54 15.10
C LEU A 13 9.70 -4.09 16.27
N GLN A 14 9.08 -4.83 17.18
CA GLN A 14 9.77 -5.43 18.33
C GLN A 14 10.94 -6.32 17.89
N ARG A 15 10.76 -7.14 16.86
CA ARG A 15 11.83 -8.02 16.38
C ARG A 15 12.92 -7.27 15.61
N LEU A 16 12.56 -6.25 14.84
CA LEU A 16 13.54 -5.38 14.20
C LEU A 16 14.41 -4.65 15.23
N GLU A 17 13.80 -4.16 16.32
CA GLU A 17 14.51 -3.57 17.45
C GLU A 17 15.43 -4.58 18.16
N ALA A 18 15.04 -5.85 18.21
CA ALA A 18 15.85 -6.95 18.72
C ALA A 18 16.97 -7.41 17.75
N GLY A 19 17.06 -6.82 16.54
CA GLY A 19 18.09 -7.12 15.55
C GLY A 19 17.88 -8.43 14.80
N ASP A 20 16.62 -8.85 14.56
CA ASP A 20 16.31 -10.05 13.77
C ASP A 20 16.77 -9.88 12.30
N PRO A 21 17.85 -10.59 11.87
CA PRO A 21 18.46 -10.35 10.57
C PRO A 21 17.60 -10.83 9.42
N GLN A 22 16.74 -11.83 9.62
CA GLN A 22 15.84 -12.32 8.58
C GLN A 22 14.71 -11.32 8.34
N LEU A 23 14.15 -10.79 9.41
CA LEU A 23 13.09 -9.80 9.33
C LEU A 23 13.61 -8.47 8.78
N GLU A 24 14.82 -8.04 9.20
CA GLU A 24 15.50 -6.86 8.65
C GLU A 24 15.70 -6.99 7.14
N ARG A 25 16.14 -8.14 6.66
CA ARG A 25 16.32 -8.37 5.24
C ARG A 25 14.98 -8.34 4.47
N CYS A 26 13.92 -8.98 5.00
CA CYS A 26 12.66 -9.10 4.28
C CYS A 26 11.80 -7.83 4.39
N PHE A 27 11.70 -7.24 5.58
CA PHE A 27 10.80 -6.12 5.88
C PHE A 27 11.52 -4.89 6.44
N GLY A 28 12.84 -4.84 6.38
CA GLY A 28 13.59 -3.70 6.91
C GLY A 28 13.31 -2.38 6.19
N GLN A 29 12.94 -2.43 4.93
CA GLN A 29 12.67 -1.27 4.09
C GLN A 29 11.24 -1.26 3.53
N HIS A 30 10.80 -2.35 2.89
CA HIS A 30 9.46 -2.51 2.34
C HIS A 30 8.61 -3.42 3.23
N VAL A 31 7.40 -3.00 3.55
CA VAL A 31 6.45 -3.77 4.36
C VAL A 31 5.18 -4.11 3.57
N HIS A 32 5.38 -4.52 2.34
CA HIS A 32 4.34 -4.91 1.41
C HIS A 32 4.75 -6.16 0.60
N TRP A 33 3.83 -6.72 -0.18
CA TRP A 33 4.05 -7.88 -1.04
C TRP A 33 5.14 -7.64 -2.09
N GLY A 34 5.67 -8.74 -2.64
CA GLY A 34 6.60 -8.72 -3.76
C GLY A 34 5.90 -8.92 -5.11
N TYR A 35 6.47 -8.36 -6.19
CA TYR A 35 6.16 -8.68 -7.57
C TYR A 35 7.23 -9.61 -8.14
N TRP A 36 6.83 -10.77 -8.59
CA TRP A 36 7.69 -11.82 -9.13
C TRP A 36 7.50 -11.89 -10.65
N PRO A 37 8.48 -11.45 -11.47
CA PRO A 37 8.38 -11.57 -12.94
C PRO A 37 8.10 -13.01 -13.39
N ASP A 38 8.74 -13.98 -12.76
CA ASP A 38 8.38 -15.40 -12.89
C ASP A 38 7.55 -15.83 -11.66
N PRO A 39 6.24 -16.06 -11.81
CA PRO A 39 5.37 -16.46 -10.71
C PRO A 39 5.56 -17.93 -10.28
N THR A 40 6.41 -18.69 -10.97
CA THR A 40 6.64 -20.12 -10.71
C THR A 40 7.91 -20.40 -9.91
N VAL A 41 8.58 -19.34 -9.42
CA VAL A 41 9.81 -19.48 -8.61
C VAL A 41 9.59 -20.42 -7.41
N SER A 42 10.61 -21.22 -7.11
CA SER A 42 10.56 -22.08 -5.94
C SER A 42 10.57 -21.28 -4.63
N ALA A 43 10.09 -21.91 -3.53
CA ALA A 43 10.07 -21.27 -2.21
C ALA A 43 11.47 -20.81 -1.76
N ALA A 44 12.53 -21.56 -2.09
CA ALA A 44 13.91 -21.19 -1.77
C ALA A 44 14.34 -19.91 -2.49
N ILE A 45 14.03 -19.79 -3.80
CA ILE A 45 14.31 -18.59 -4.59
C ILE A 45 13.48 -17.41 -4.07
N ALA A 46 12.20 -17.64 -3.77
CA ALA A 46 11.32 -16.61 -3.22
C ALA A 46 11.86 -16.05 -1.89
N ARG A 47 12.33 -16.90 -0.99
CA ARG A 47 12.92 -16.47 0.28
C ARG A 47 14.16 -15.59 0.09
N GLN A 48 15.02 -15.94 -0.86
CA GLN A 48 16.24 -15.18 -1.13
C GLN A 48 15.98 -13.87 -1.86
N GLY A 49 15.06 -13.87 -2.83
CA GLY A 49 14.78 -12.74 -3.72
C GLY A 49 13.63 -11.84 -3.26
N PHE A 50 13.13 -12.00 -2.02
CA PHE A 50 11.98 -11.20 -1.57
C PHE A 50 12.24 -9.68 -1.53
N PRO A 51 13.41 -9.18 -1.07
CA PRO A 51 13.69 -7.74 -1.12
C PRO A 51 13.61 -7.17 -2.53
N GLU A 52 14.16 -7.87 -3.51
CA GLU A 52 14.12 -7.47 -4.93
C GLU A 52 12.71 -7.55 -5.49
N ALA A 53 11.91 -8.52 -5.06
CA ALA A 53 10.50 -8.62 -5.46
C ALA A 53 9.65 -7.49 -4.86
N ALA A 54 9.92 -7.09 -3.61
CA ALA A 54 9.26 -5.93 -2.99
C ALA A 54 9.62 -4.63 -3.72
N GLU A 55 10.89 -4.41 -4.03
CA GLU A 55 11.32 -3.28 -4.86
C GLU A 55 10.71 -3.34 -6.28
N ALA A 56 10.54 -4.54 -6.86
CA ALA A 56 9.90 -4.71 -8.16
C ALA A 56 8.41 -4.33 -8.12
N LEU A 57 7.69 -4.62 -7.03
CA LEU A 57 6.31 -4.13 -6.85
C LEU A 57 6.27 -2.61 -6.80
N THR A 58 7.13 -2.00 -6.00
CA THR A 58 7.26 -0.53 -5.95
C THR A 58 7.48 0.03 -7.35
N ARG A 59 8.44 -0.48 -8.13
CA ARG A 59 8.69 -0.03 -9.50
C ARG A 59 7.45 -0.14 -10.40
N ARG A 60 6.64 -1.19 -10.26
CA ARG A 60 5.39 -1.33 -11.02
C ARG A 60 4.38 -0.22 -10.72
N LEU A 61 4.28 0.22 -9.46
CA LEU A 61 3.44 1.37 -9.12
C LEU A 61 4.03 2.66 -9.68
N LEU A 62 5.35 2.87 -9.58
CA LEU A 62 6.02 4.07 -10.10
C LEU A 62 5.91 4.18 -11.63
N GLU A 63 5.97 3.07 -12.37
CA GLU A 63 5.68 3.02 -13.81
C GLU A 63 4.27 3.55 -14.14
N GLN A 64 3.25 3.15 -13.35
CA GLN A 64 1.88 3.63 -13.51
C GLN A 64 1.73 5.11 -13.10
N ALA A 65 2.52 5.55 -12.13
CA ALA A 65 2.54 6.93 -11.67
C ALA A 65 3.17 7.89 -12.71
N GLN A 66 4.04 7.38 -13.60
CA GLN A 66 4.74 8.16 -14.64
C GLN A 66 5.44 9.38 -14.03
N ILE A 67 6.27 9.13 -13.02
CA ILE A 67 6.98 10.16 -12.27
C ILE A 67 7.89 10.97 -13.20
N GLN A 68 7.90 12.29 -13.01
CA GLN A 68 8.74 13.24 -13.74
C GLN A 68 9.60 14.05 -12.77
N ALA A 69 10.75 14.52 -13.22
CA ALA A 69 11.61 15.40 -12.44
C ALA A 69 10.84 16.66 -11.97
N GLY A 70 11.14 17.12 -10.78
CA GLY A 70 10.55 18.32 -10.19
C GLY A 70 9.16 18.14 -9.58
N GLN A 71 8.60 16.92 -9.58
CA GLN A 71 7.26 16.68 -9.04
C GLN A 71 7.22 16.57 -7.51
N SER A 72 6.06 16.95 -6.95
CA SER A 72 5.71 16.75 -5.54
C SER A 72 4.93 15.45 -5.40
N ILE A 73 5.45 14.51 -4.58
CA ILE A 73 4.93 13.15 -4.45
C ILE A 73 4.62 12.87 -2.98
N LEU A 74 3.40 12.41 -2.72
CA LEU A 74 2.96 11.95 -1.40
C LEU A 74 2.82 10.43 -1.41
N ASP A 75 3.47 9.75 -0.48
CA ASP A 75 3.28 8.32 -0.19
C ASP A 75 2.52 8.18 1.13
N VAL A 76 1.24 7.78 1.06
CA VAL A 76 0.38 7.59 2.24
C VAL A 76 0.47 6.15 2.75
N GLY A 77 0.55 5.99 4.07
CA GLY A 77 0.82 4.67 4.65
C GLY A 77 2.22 4.19 4.29
N CYS A 78 3.19 5.08 4.23
CA CYS A 78 4.53 4.85 3.69
C CYS A 78 5.37 3.79 4.42
N GLY A 79 4.87 3.21 5.51
CA GLY A 79 5.58 2.20 6.29
C GLY A 79 6.96 2.69 6.74
N PHE A 80 7.99 1.90 6.44
CA PHE A 80 9.39 2.23 6.75
C PHE A 80 10.07 3.06 5.65
N GLY A 81 9.28 3.64 4.73
CA GLY A 81 9.79 4.57 3.71
C GLY A 81 10.41 3.93 2.48
N GLY A 82 10.15 2.64 2.21
CA GLY A 82 10.73 1.93 1.07
C GLY A 82 10.41 2.58 -0.28
N THR A 83 9.16 2.97 -0.50
CA THR A 83 8.73 3.67 -1.73
C THR A 83 9.41 5.03 -1.86
N ILE A 84 9.49 5.81 -0.77
CA ILE A 84 10.22 7.10 -0.73
C ILE A 84 11.71 6.88 -1.02
N ALA A 85 12.34 5.83 -0.46
CA ALA A 85 13.72 5.50 -0.74
C ALA A 85 13.96 5.16 -2.21
N SER A 86 13.05 4.39 -2.83
CA SER A 86 13.12 4.06 -4.26
C SER A 86 12.99 5.31 -5.13
N LEU A 87 12.02 6.18 -4.87
CA LEU A 87 11.86 7.47 -5.54
C LEU A 87 13.10 8.36 -5.40
N ASN A 88 13.61 8.46 -4.18
CA ASN A 88 14.79 9.27 -3.87
C ASN A 88 16.05 8.77 -4.60
N ARG A 89 16.20 7.46 -4.81
CA ARG A 89 17.33 6.88 -5.56
C ARG A 89 17.26 7.15 -7.07
N HIS A 90 16.07 7.14 -7.65
CA HIS A 90 15.90 7.09 -9.11
C HIS A 90 15.34 8.38 -9.72
N GLY A 91 14.76 9.29 -8.91
CA GLY A 91 14.18 10.54 -9.39
C GLY A 91 15.04 11.76 -9.07
N ASP A 92 14.88 12.83 -9.84
CA ASP A 92 15.64 14.06 -9.70
C ASP A 92 14.73 15.27 -9.43
N GLY A 93 15.13 16.13 -8.50
CA GLY A 93 14.40 17.36 -8.15
C GLY A 93 13.07 17.10 -7.48
N LEU A 94 12.85 15.90 -6.89
CA LEU A 94 11.58 15.52 -6.30
C LEU A 94 11.37 16.14 -4.91
N ALA A 95 10.14 16.59 -4.65
CA ALA A 95 9.66 16.91 -3.31
C ALA A 95 8.85 15.72 -2.79
N LEU A 96 9.47 14.90 -1.93
CA LEU A 96 8.92 13.64 -1.43
C LEU A 96 8.33 13.86 -0.04
N THR A 97 7.10 13.39 0.17
CA THR A 97 6.45 13.38 1.48
C THR A 97 6.01 11.96 1.81
N GLY A 98 6.54 11.40 2.90
CA GLY A 98 6.08 10.14 3.47
C GLY A 98 5.12 10.41 4.63
N LEU A 99 3.92 9.81 4.61
CA LEU A 99 2.91 9.97 5.64
C LEU A 99 2.50 8.62 6.22
N ASN A 100 2.49 8.51 7.54
CA ASN A 100 1.97 7.34 8.25
C ASN A 100 1.28 7.77 9.55
N LEU A 101 0.34 6.95 10.01
CA LEU A 101 -0.35 7.19 11.28
C LEU A 101 0.50 6.76 12.49
N ASP A 102 1.39 5.76 12.32
CA ASP A 102 2.27 5.25 13.37
C ASP A 102 3.62 6.00 13.37
N ALA A 103 3.85 6.79 14.42
CA ALA A 103 5.07 7.57 14.59
C ALA A 103 6.34 6.72 14.64
N ARG A 104 6.26 5.45 15.11
CA ARG A 104 7.41 4.53 15.18
C ARG A 104 7.92 4.16 13.79
N GLN A 105 6.98 3.97 12.84
CA GLN A 105 7.32 3.68 11.45
C GLN A 105 7.97 4.91 10.78
N ILE A 106 7.44 6.10 11.04
CA ILE A 106 8.03 7.36 10.54
C ILE A 106 9.42 7.58 11.11
N GLU A 107 9.64 7.32 12.40
CA GLU A 107 10.96 7.46 13.00
C GLU A 107 11.99 6.52 12.36
N ARG A 108 11.58 5.26 12.13
CA ARG A 108 12.42 4.30 11.39
C ARG A 108 12.71 4.80 9.97
N ALA A 109 11.69 5.23 9.22
CA ALA A 109 11.87 5.74 7.85
C ALA A 109 12.86 6.92 7.81
N ARG A 110 12.78 7.84 8.76
CA ARG A 110 13.68 9.00 8.88
C ARG A 110 15.14 8.60 9.09
N GLN A 111 15.40 7.52 9.80
CA GLN A 111 16.76 7.02 10.04
C GLN A 111 17.39 6.42 8.77
N PHE A 112 16.61 5.77 7.92
CA PHE A 112 17.11 5.03 6.76
C PHE A 112 17.09 5.81 5.44
N VAL A 113 16.24 6.84 5.33
CA VAL A 113 16.08 7.59 4.08
C VAL A 113 16.62 9.01 4.24
N GLN A 114 17.78 9.26 3.65
CA GLN A 114 18.39 10.59 3.57
C GLN A 114 18.16 11.16 2.17
N PRO A 115 17.76 12.45 2.04
CA PRO A 115 17.52 13.06 0.73
C PRO A 115 18.80 13.10 -0.11
N ARG A 116 18.71 12.72 -1.38
CA ARG A 116 19.78 12.95 -2.36
C ARG A 116 19.87 14.44 -2.72
N PRO A 117 21.04 14.91 -3.17
CA PRO A 117 21.16 16.25 -3.72
C PRO A 117 20.09 16.51 -4.79
N GLY A 118 19.39 17.65 -4.67
CA GLY A 118 18.29 18.02 -5.55
C GLY A 118 16.90 17.54 -5.12
N ASN A 119 16.81 16.49 -4.29
CA ASN A 119 15.53 16.02 -3.72
C ASN A 119 15.32 16.57 -2.30
N THR A 120 14.06 16.66 -1.89
CA THR A 120 13.67 16.90 -0.50
C THR A 120 12.82 15.74 0.02
N VAL A 121 12.93 15.44 1.32
CA VAL A 121 12.12 14.40 1.97
C VAL A 121 11.53 14.97 3.25
N GLU A 122 10.20 14.93 3.35
CA GLU A 122 9.44 15.30 4.53
C GLU A 122 8.69 14.09 5.09
N TRP A 123 8.58 14.00 6.42
CA TRP A 123 7.90 12.90 7.10
C TRP A 123 6.80 13.42 8.00
N LEU A 124 5.58 12.94 7.82
CA LEU A 124 4.40 13.39 8.55
C LEU A 124 3.75 12.23 9.31
N VAL A 125 3.45 12.46 10.58
CA VAL A 125 2.58 11.59 11.38
C VAL A 125 1.17 12.14 11.28
N ALA A 126 0.32 11.52 10.41
CA ALA A 126 -1.02 12.02 10.14
C ALA A 126 -1.95 10.91 9.60
N ASP A 127 -3.26 11.20 9.61
CA ASP A 127 -4.30 10.35 9.04
C ASP A 127 -4.45 10.63 7.52
N ALA A 128 -4.36 9.59 6.70
CA ALA A 128 -4.59 9.68 5.26
C ALA A 128 -6.03 10.13 4.89
N CYS A 129 -6.99 9.99 5.82
CA CYS A 129 -8.36 10.46 5.66
C CYS A 129 -8.56 11.94 6.06
N ALA A 130 -7.49 12.63 6.51
CA ALA A 130 -7.49 14.05 6.90
C ALA A 130 -6.09 14.63 6.68
N LEU A 131 -5.68 14.75 5.41
CA LEU A 131 -4.32 15.12 5.02
C LEU A 131 -3.98 16.56 5.44
N PRO A 132 -2.87 16.79 6.20
CA PRO A 132 -2.44 18.13 6.62
C PRO A 132 -1.69 18.85 5.49
N LEU A 133 -2.20 18.78 4.27
CA LEU A 133 -1.59 19.34 3.07
C LEU A 133 -2.54 20.33 2.39
N ALA A 134 -1.99 21.32 1.72
CA ALA A 134 -2.77 22.28 0.95
C ALA A 134 -3.48 21.64 -0.23
N ALA A 135 -4.60 22.20 -0.66
CA ALA A 135 -5.26 21.79 -1.90
C ALA A 135 -4.34 22.01 -3.10
N ALA A 136 -4.40 21.14 -4.09
CA ALA A 136 -3.61 21.23 -5.32
C ALA A 136 -2.10 21.40 -5.07
N SER A 137 -1.55 20.68 -4.09
CA SER A 137 -0.13 20.71 -3.72
C SER A 137 0.68 19.52 -4.24
N GLN A 138 0.02 18.42 -4.63
CA GLN A 138 0.68 17.17 -5.03
C GLN A 138 0.46 16.86 -6.50
N ASP A 139 1.51 16.40 -7.17
CA ASP A 139 1.43 15.89 -8.56
C ASP A 139 1.04 14.41 -8.56
N VAL A 140 1.54 13.65 -7.57
CA VAL A 140 1.27 12.22 -7.41
C VAL A 140 0.98 11.89 -5.96
N VAL A 141 -0.03 11.04 -5.75
CA VAL A 141 -0.29 10.36 -4.48
C VAL A 141 -0.13 8.87 -4.69
N LEU A 142 0.64 8.22 -3.84
CA LEU A 142 0.85 6.78 -3.79
C LEU A 142 0.18 6.20 -2.54
N ALA A 143 -0.38 4.99 -2.64
CA ALA A 143 -0.93 4.23 -1.52
C ALA A 143 -0.61 2.75 -1.74
N VAL A 144 0.54 2.29 -1.20
CA VAL A 144 1.06 0.95 -1.44
C VAL A 144 0.61 0.03 -0.32
N GLU A 145 -0.35 -0.86 -0.61
CA GLU A 145 -0.82 -1.93 0.31
C GLU A 145 -1.23 -1.42 1.71
N CYS A 146 -1.92 -0.29 1.78
CA CYS A 146 -2.31 0.34 3.04
C CYS A 146 -3.79 0.70 3.14
N ILE A 147 -4.45 0.90 2.00
CA ILE A 147 -5.81 1.49 1.95
C ILE A 147 -6.88 0.62 2.63
N PHE A 148 -6.66 -0.69 2.75
CA PHE A 148 -7.58 -1.59 3.47
C PHE A 148 -7.58 -1.39 5.00
N HIS A 149 -6.59 -0.69 5.53
CA HIS A 149 -6.52 -0.28 6.95
C HIS A 149 -7.16 1.09 7.21
N PHE A 150 -7.49 1.85 6.19
CA PHE A 150 -8.05 3.18 6.39
C PHE A 150 -9.47 3.11 6.93
N PRO A 151 -9.84 3.97 7.88
CA PRO A 151 -11.17 3.99 8.47
C PRO A 151 -12.26 4.31 7.42
N SER A 152 -11.91 5.06 6.39
CA SER A 152 -12.80 5.41 5.29
C SER A 152 -12.02 5.61 3.98
N ARG A 153 -12.18 4.66 3.05
CA ARG A 153 -11.65 4.82 1.68
C ARG A 153 -12.31 5.99 0.94
N ASP A 154 -13.57 6.29 1.25
CA ASP A 154 -14.29 7.41 0.67
C ASP A 154 -13.68 8.75 1.10
N ALA A 155 -13.44 8.95 2.40
CA ALA A 155 -12.75 10.13 2.92
C ALA A 155 -11.32 10.25 2.35
N PHE A 156 -10.59 9.14 2.22
CA PHE A 156 -9.28 9.14 1.57
C PHE A 156 -9.36 9.62 0.11
N LEU A 157 -10.30 9.10 -0.70
CA LEU A 157 -10.46 9.56 -2.09
C LEU A 157 -10.84 11.04 -2.19
N GLN A 158 -11.63 11.55 -1.24
CA GLN A 158 -11.94 12.98 -1.14
C GLN A 158 -10.70 13.81 -0.89
N GLU A 159 -9.86 13.40 0.07
CA GLU A 159 -8.59 14.07 0.37
C GLU A 159 -7.60 14.01 -0.81
N VAL A 160 -7.49 12.86 -1.48
CA VAL A 160 -6.68 12.72 -2.70
C VAL A 160 -7.13 13.71 -3.77
N GLN A 161 -8.43 13.80 -4.02
CA GLN A 161 -8.97 14.76 -4.98
C GLN A 161 -8.63 16.20 -4.60
N ARG A 162 -8.68 16.53 -3.31
CA ARG A 162 -8.36 17.87 -2.81
C ARG A 162 -6.90 18.23 -2.99
N VAL A 163 -5.97 17.32 -2.60
CA VAL A 163 -4.54 17.61 -2.60
C VAL A 163 -3.90 17.50 -3.98
N LEU A 164 -4.45 16.68 -4.89
CA LEU A 164 -3.93 16.56 -6.24
C LEU A 164 -4.11 17.85 -7.04
N ARG A 165 -3.07 18.25 -7.77
CA ARG A 165 -3.16 19.25 -8.83
C ARG A 165 -4.05 18.75 -9.97
N PRO A 166 -4.69 19.64 -10.76
CA PRO A 166 -5.27 19.23 -12.04
C PRO A 166 -4.21 18.49 -12.90
N GLY A 167 -4.59 17.34 -13.47
CA GLY A 167 -3.66 16.43 -14.17
C GLY A 167 -2.87 15.47 -13.26
N GLY A 168 -2.91 15.67 -11.94
CA GLY A 168 -2.23 14.82 -10.97
C GLY A 168 -2.83 13.40 -10.89
N ARG A 169 -2.10 12.48 -10.28
CA ARG A 169 -2.40 11.05 -10.27
C ARG A 169 -2.43 10.44 -8.89
N LEU A 170 -3.37 9.50 -8.68
CA LEU A 170 -3.34 8.52 -7.60
C LEU A 170 -2.96 7.17 -8.19
N VAL A 171 -1.95 6.51 -7.59
CA VAL A 171 -1.65 5.10 -7.88
C VAL A 171 -1.65 4.33 -6.57
N LEU A 172 -2.40 3.23 -6.54
CA LEU A 172 -2.50 2.40 -5.35
C LEU A 172 -2.39 0.91 -5.69
N SER A 173 -1.95 0.12 -4.71
CA SER A 173 -2.11 -1.33 -4.74
C SER A 173 -3.00 -1.79 -3.58
N ASP A 174 -3.83 -2.80 -3.85
CA ASP A 174 -4.77 -3.31 -2.86
C ASP A 174 -5.18 -4.77 -3.16
N PHE A 175 -5.62 -5.44 -2.11
CA PHE A 175 -6.33 -6.71 -2.20
C PHE A 175 -7.81 -6.46 -2.51
N VAL A 176 -8.21 -6.78 -3.73
CA VAL A 176 -9.54 -6.46 -4.28
C VAL A 176 -10.35 -7.75 -4.43
N PRO A 177 -11.44 -7.95 -3.69
CA PRO A 177 -12.26 -9.15 -3.83
C PRO A 177 -12.99 -9.16 -5.17
N ALA A 178 -13.22 -10.37 -5.69
CA ALA A 178 -14.16 -10.57 -6.79
C ALA A 178 -15.56 -10.09 -6.40
N ALA A 179 -16.34 -9.62 -7.37
CA ALA A 179 -17.65 -9.01 -7.09
C ALA A 179 -18.61 -9.89 -6.25
N PRO A 180 -18.71 -11.22 -6.45
CA PRO A 180 -19.55 -12.07 -5.60
C PRO A 180 -19.05 -12.10 -4.15
N LEU A 181 -17.74 -12.21 -3.93
CA LEU A 181 -17.16 -12.20 -2.59
C LEU A 181 -17.39 -10.84 -1.91
N ALA A 182 -17.17 -9.74 -2.62
CA ALA A 182 -17.44 -8.40 -2.10
C ALA A 182 -18.90 -8.21 -1.66
N LEU A 183 -19.85 -8.79 -2.41
CA LEU A 183 -21.26 -8.75 -2.05
C LEU A 183 -21.53 -9.50 -0.74
N VAL A 184 -20.97 -10.72 -0.60
CA VAL A 184 -21.09 -11.51 0.62
C VAL A 184 -20.48 -10.78 1.82
N LEU A 185 -19.25 -10.23 1.66
CA LEU A 185 -18.58 -9.49 2.72
C LEU A 185 -19.37 -8.25 3.17
N ARG A 186 -19.99 -7.52 2.23
CA ARG A 186 -20.89 -6.37 2.55
C ARG A 186 -22.11 -6.82 3.33
N ALA A 187 -22.76 -7.92 2.92
CA ALA A 187 -23.92 -8.45 3.62
C ALA A 187 -23.58 -8.91 5.04
N LEU A 188 -22.48 -9.65 5.20
CA LEU A 188 -22.00 -10.13 6.51
C LEU A 188 -21.65 -8.96 7.44
N GLN A 189 -21.00 -7.92 6.94
CA GLN A 189 -20.69 -6.76 7.77
C GLN A 189 -21.95 -6.01 8.21
N LYS A 190 -22.95 -5.87 7.31
CA LYS A 190 -24.23 -5.25 7.67
C LYS A 190 -24.94 -6.03 8.79
N LEU A 191 -24.87 -7.36 8.75
CA LEU A 191 -25.43 -8.24 9.78
C LEU A 191 -24.66 -8.15 11.11
N ARG A 192 -23.34 -8.02 11.06
CA ARG A 192 -22.47 -7.92 12.26
C ARG A 192 -22.50 -6.55 12.92
N GLY A 193 -22.78 -5.51 12.18
CA GLY A 193 -22.72 -4.12 12.66
C GLY A 193 -21.30 -3.61 12.97
N ALA A 194 -20.26 -4.36 12.64
CA ALA A 194 -18.86 -4.02 12.94
C ALA A 194 -17.94 -4.34 11.74
N PRO A 195 -16.80 -3.62 11.59
CA PRO A 195 -15.77 -3.94 10.61
C PRO A 195 -15.22 -5.35 10.77
N PHE A 196 -14.73 -5.93 9.69
CA PHE A 196 -13.91 -7.14 9.80
C PHE A 196 -12.61 -6.80 10.50
N SER A 197 -12.23 -7.65 11.44
CA SER A 197 -10.94 -7.53 12.13
C SER A 197 -10.36 -8.92 12.28
N SER A 198 -9.07 -9.06 12.01
CA SER A 198 -8.32 -10.27 12.29
C SER A 198 -7.39 -10.05 13.49
N ALA A 199 -7.09 -11.13 14.20
CA ALA A 199 -6.11 -11.09 15.28
C ALA A 199 -4.70 -10.76 14.76
N THR A 200 -4.43 -11.01 13.48
CA THR A 200 -3.14 -10.74 12.82
C THR A 200 -3.09 -9.32 12.28
N TYR A 201 -4.04 -8.96 11.40
CA TYR A 201 -3.97 -7.74 10.61
C TYR A 201 -4.77 -6.56 11.19
N GLY A 202 -5.47 -6.78 12.32
CA GLY A 202 -6.35 -5.77 12.89
C GLY A 202 -7.58 -5.49 12.01
N PRO A 203 -8.16 -4.27 12.09
CA PRO A 203 -9.29 -3.88 11.26
C PRO A 203 -8.91 -3.81 9.78
N VAL A 204 -9.69 -4.46 8.90
CA VAL A 204 -9.48 -4.45 7.46
C VAL A 204 -10.80 -4.22 6.70
N ASP A 205 -10.78 -3.40 5.66
CA ASP A 205 -11.89 -3.23 4.74
C ASP A 205 -11.65 -3.97 3.42
N CYS A 206 -12.22 -5.16 3.28
CA CYS A 206 -12.15 -6.00 2.08
C CYS A 206 -13.43 -5.97 1.24
N ARG A 207 -14.22 -4.88 1.26
CA ARG A 207 -15.55 -4.81 0.62
C ARG A 207 -15.57 -4.12 -0.73
N TRP A 208 -14.44 -3.55 -1.15
CA TRP A 208 -14.35 -2.78 -2.37
C TRP A 208 -13.88 -3.67 -3.52
N ASP A 209 -14.80 -4.06 -4.40
CA ASP A 209 -14.46 -4.64 -5.70
C ASP A 209 -14.03 -3.54 -6.70
N ARG A 210 -13.52 -3.95 -7.85
CA ARG A 210 -13.04 -3.03 -8.91
C ARG A 210 -14.11 -2.05 -9.39
N ARG A 211 -15.38 -2.50 -9.45
CA ARG A 211 -16.50 -1.63 -9.91
C ARG A 211 -16.78 -0.54 -8.88
N ARG A 212 -16.71 -0.89 -7.59
CA ARG A 212 -16.88 0.08 -6.53
C ARG A 212 -15.75 1.09 -6.50
N TYR A 213 -14.51 0.67 -6.68
CA TYR A 213 -13.38 1.58 -6.81
C TYR A 213 -13.59 2.61 -7.91
N ALA A 214 -13.93 2.17 -9.13
CA ALA A 214 -14.19 3.06 -10.27
C ALA A 214 -15.35 4.02 -10.00
N LYS A 215 -16.45 3.52 -9.41
CA LYS A 215 -17.64 4.31 -9.10
C LYS A 215 -17.34 5.39 -8.05
N GLU A 216 -16.73 5.01 -6.92
CA GLU A 216 -16.48 5.96 -5.83
C GLU A 216 -15.39 6.97 -6.21
N ALA A 217 -14.33 6.55 -6.92
CA ALA A 217 -13.36 7.49 -7.47
C ALA A 217 -14.02 8.52 -8.41
N ALA A 218 -14.91 8.07 -9.30
CA ALA A 218 -15.64 8.97 -10.20
C ALA A 218 -16.56 9.96 -9.45
N ARG A 219 -17.18 9.55 -8.33
CA ARG A 219 -17.96 10.47 -7.47
C ARG A 219 -17.11 11.62 -6.92
N HIS A 220 -15.82 11.37 -6.64
CA HIS A 220 -14.86 12.38 -6.22
C HIS A 220 -14.16 13.05 -7.40
N GLY A 221 -14.62 12.87 -8.65
CA GLY A 221 -14.02 13.51 -9.82
C GLY A 221 -12.68 12.92 -10.26
N LEU A 222 -12.32 11.73 -9.80
CA LEU A 222 -11.14 11.00 -10.23
C LEU A 222 -11.50 10.01 -11.36
N GLN A 223 -10.69 9.96 -12.42
CA GLN A 223 -10.90 9.09 -13.57
C GLN A 223 -9.96 7.88 -13.50
N LEU A 224 -10.50 6.67 -13.58
CA LEU A 224 -9.71 5.45 -13.70
C LEU A 224 -8.90 5.45 -15.00
N ARG A 225 -7.59 5.25 -14.92
CA ARG A 225 -6.65 5.20 -16.03
C ARG A 225 -6.18 3.79 -16.33
N SER A 226 -5.87 3.03 -15.31
CA SER A 226 -5.48 1.63 -15.45
C SER A 226 -5.97 0.79 -14.27
N ASP A 227 -6.17 -0.48 -14.52
CA ASP A 227 -6.61 -1.49 -13.57
C ASP A 227 -5.91 -2.81 -13.94
N THR A 228 -4.77 -3.07 -13.30
CA THR A 228 -3.89 -4.18 -13.62
C THR A 228 -3.96 -5.24 -12.52
N ASP A 229 -4.35 -6.46 -12.89
CA ASP A 229 -4.32 -7.62 -12.01
C ASP A 229 -2.91 -8.24 -12.03
N ILE A 230 -2.24 -8.22 -10.89
CA ILE A 230 -0.92 -8.81 -10.72
C ILE A 230 -0.93 -10.01 -9.77
N THR A 231 -2.11 -10.56 -9.48
CA THR A 231 -2.29 -11.68 -8.54
C THR A 231 -1.32 -12.83 -8.77
N PRO A 232 -1.14 -13.36 -10.01
CA PRO A 232 -0.19 -14.46 -10.23
C PRO A 232 1.23 -14.12 -9.77
N HIS A 233 1.64 -12.88 -10.01
CA HIS A 233 2.98 -12.36 -9.70
C HIS A 233 3.21 -12.07 -8.21
N THR A 234 2.19 -12.18 -7.36
CA THR A 234 2.31 -12.00 -5.91
C THR A 234 2.25 -13.31 -5.13
N LEU A 235 1.84 -14.41 -5.76
CA LEU A 235 1.65 -15.72 -5.12
C LEU A 235 2.91 -16.25 -4.42
N PRO A 236 4.15 -16.13 -4.95
CA PRO A 236 5.33 -16.61 -4.25
C PRO A 236 5.58 -15.94 -2.89
N THR A 237 5.08 -14.71 -2.69
CA THR A 237 5.21 -13.97 -1.42
C THR A 237 4.53 -14.69 -0.25
N TYR A 238 3.42 -15.39 -0.49
CA TYR A 238 2.69 -16.08 0.58
C TYR A 238 3.56 -17.09 1.34
N GLY A 239 4.41 -17.84 0.61
CA GLY A 239 5.37 -18.77 1.23
C GLY A 239 6.37 -18.06 2.15
N VAL A 240 6.92 -16.94 1.69
CA VAL A 240 7.87 -16.13 2.48
C VAL A 240 7.22 -15.59 3.75
N VAL A 241 6.02 -15.03 3.64
CA VAL A 241 5.28 -14.44 4.77
C VAL A 241 4.89 -15.51 5.79
N ARG A 242 4.47 -16.70 5.34
CA ARG A 242 4.17 -17.81 6.26
C ARG A 242 5.40 -18.24 7.06
N GLU A 243 6.55 -18.44 6.40
CA GLU A 243 7.79 -18.80 7.09
C GLU A 243 8.22 -17.76 8.13
N LEU A 244 8.02 -16.47 7.82
CA LEU A 244 8.30 -15.41 8.78
C LEU A 244 7.35 -15.49 10.00
N PHE A 245 6.05 -15.70 9.78
CA PHE A 245 5.10 -15.87 10.87
C PHE A 245 5.35 -17.17 11.68
N GLU A 246 5.78 -18.25 11.05
CA GLU A 246 6.22 -19.47 11.74
C GLU A 246 7.43 -19.17 12.66
N ALA A 247 8.45 -18.50 12.14
CA ALA A 247 9.62 -18.08 12.90
C ALA A 247 9.28 -17.09 14.04
N MET A 248 8.19 -16.34 13.90
CA MET A 248 7.65 -15.46 14.92
C MET A 248 6.79 -16.18 15.96
N GLY A 249 6.52 -17.48 15.78
CA GLY A 249 5.63 -18.23 16.68
C GLY A 249 4.16 -17.76 16.60
N ALA A 250 3.72 -17.28 15.43
CA ALA A 250 2.40 -16.70 15.21
C ALA A 250 1.47 -17.64 14.38
N PRO A 251 1.01 -18.79 14.93
CA PRO A 251 0.30 -19.81 14.16
C PRO A 251 -1.05 -19.32 13.60
N GLN A 252 -1.66 -18.31 14.23
CA GLN A 252 -2.90 -17.73 13.69
C GLN A 252 -2.60 -16.93 12.42
N ALA A 253 -1.48 -16.16 12.39
CA ALA A 253 -1.06 -15.41 11.22
C ALA A 253 -0.71 -16.33 10.04
N VAL A 254 -0.10 -17.47 10.30
CA VAL A 254 0.15 -18.52 9.29
C VAL A 254 -1.18 -18.99 8.67
N ARG A 255 -2.16 -19.37 9.49
CA ARG A 255 -3.49 -19.80 9.01
C ARG A 255 -4.24 -18.71 8.24
N ASP A 256 -4.17 -17.47 8.69
CA ASP A 256 -4.81 -16.34 8.01
C ASP A 256 -4.15 -16.11 6.63
N THR A 257 -2.82 -16.19 6.55
CA THR A 257 -2.06 -16.07 5.30
C THR A 257 -2.41 -17.20 4.32
N GLU A 258 -2.53 -18.44 4.79
CA GLU A 258 -2.96 -19.59 3.96
C GLU A 258 -4.36 -19.40 3.37
N ARG A 259 -5.30 -18.90 4.17
CA ARG A 259 -6.67 -18.62 3.70
C ARG A 259 -6.69 -17.54 2.63
N ILE A 260 -5.93 -16.47 2.81
CA ILE A 260 -5.80 -15.38 1.84
C ILE A 260 -5.15 -15.91 0.55
N GLU A 261 -4.10 -16.74 0.66
CA GLU A 261 -3.48 -17.40 -0.49
C GLU A 261 -4.49 -18.26 -1.28
N GLN A 262 -5.29 -19.09 -0.58
CA GLN A 262 -6.31 -19.91 -1.23
C GLN A 262 -7.34 -19.07 -1.97
N LEU A 263 -7.82 -17.98 -1.36
CA LEU A 263 -8.74 -17.06 -2.04
C LEU A 263 -8.12 -16.44 -3.30
N SER A 264 -6.83 -16.08 -3.24
CA SER A 264 -6.12 -15.54 -4.39
C SER A 264 -5.93 -16.59 -5.50
N ARG A 265 -5.55 -17.84 -5.16
CA ARG A 265 -5.42 -18.95 -6.12
C ARG A 265 -6.73 -19.33 -6.78
N TRP A 266 -7.85 -19.19 -6.09
CA TRP A 266 -9.19 -19.47 -6.61
C TRP A 266 -9.82 -18.30 -7.37
N GLY A 267 -9.13 -17.15 -7.47
CA GLY A 267 -9.64 -15.97 -8.16
C GLY A 267 -10.77 -15.25 -7.40
N TRP A 268 -10.87 -15.48 -6.07
CA TRP A 268 -11.82 -14.74 -5.23
C TRP A 268 -11.22 -13.45 -4.65
N LEU A 269 -9.91 -13.38 -4.55
CA LEU A 269 -9.17 -12.20 -4.09
C LEU A 269 -8.05 -11.89 -5.09
N HIS A 270 -7.98 -10.64 -5.56
CA HIS A 270 -7.02 -10.19 -6.53
C HIS A 270 -6.07 -9.16 -5.92
N TYR A 271 -4.80 -9.23 -6.23
CA TYR A 271 -3.88 -8.13 -5.95
C TYR A 271 -3.83 -7.23 -7.19
N ARG A 272 -4.27 -5.99 -7.03
CA ARG A 272 -4.43 -5.07 -8.16
C ARG A 272 -3.64 -3.79 -7.98
N ILE A 273 -3.11 -3.26 -9.08
CA ILE A 273 -2.61 -1.90 -9.16
C ILE A 273 -3.66 -1.08 -9.91
N LEU A 274 -4.14 -0.01 -9.26
CA LEU A 274 -5.14 0.90 -9.80
C LEU A 274 -4.53 2.29 -9.94
N SER A 275 -4.72 2.92 -11.11
CA SER A 275 -4.29 4.30 -11.35
C SER A 275 -5.48 5.17 -11.71
N PHE A 276 -5.54 6.34 -11.11
CA PHE A 276 -6.57 7.36 -11.34
C PHE A 276 -5.91 8.70 -11.64
N SER A 277 -6.60 9.59 -12.33
CA SER A 277 -6.16 10.97 -12.52
C SER A 277 -7.24 11.96 -12.13
N LYS A 278 -6.82 13.12 -11.63
CA LYS A 278 -7.66 14.31 -11.52
C LYS A 278 -7.68 15.02 -12.88
N PRO A 279 -8.85 15.18 -13.50
CA PRO A 279 -8.95 15.88 -14.80
C PRO A 279 -8.37 17.29 -14.72
N ILE A 280 -7.78 17.73 -15.82
CA ILE A 280 -7.49 19.14 -16.04
C ILE A 280 -8.84 19.81 -16.32
N ALA A 281 -9.20 20.85 -15.56
CA ALA A 281 -10.39 21.61 -15.88
C ALA A 281 -10.29 22.11 -17.33
N PRO A 282 -11.35 22.03 -18.15
CA PRO A 282 -11.33 22.63 -19.45
C PRO A 282 -10.95 24.13 -19.26
N THR A 283 -9.90 24.56 -19.94
CA THR A 283 -9.58 25.98 -20.06
C THR A 283 -10.80 26.64 -20.65
N GLY A 284 -11.54 27.42 -19.84
CA GLY A 284 -12.72 28.15 -20.29
C GLY A 284 -12.37 28.92 -21.57
N GLN A 285 -13.12 28.65 -22.62
CA GLN A 285 -13.18 29.50 -23.80
C GLN A 285 -13.96 30.77 -23.45
#